data_4977584bb7aa181e803b8c8d4f431635
#
_entry.id   4977584bb7aa181e803b8c8d4f431635
#
_cell.length_a   1.000
_cell.length_b   1.000
_cell.length_c   1.000
_cell.angle_alpha   90.00
_cell.angle_beta   90.00
_cell.angle_gamma   90.00
#
_symmetry.space_group_name_H-M   'P 1'
#
loop_
_entity.id
_entity.type
_entity.pdbx_description
1 polymer ?
#
loop_
_entity_poly.entity_id
_entity_poly.type
_entity_poly.pdbx_seq_one_letter_code
_entity_poly.pdbx_strand_id
1 'polypeptide(L)'
;MIFTDTDLEVIIDTENIDIKKGEKITVHVDAEKLEVTNDKVKALHEADALTVTADSTTIKASTGGVTVTRGGSGLKKTLDDMLTAIQALTVTTPHGPSSTPINSAKFASIQADLPNYLEG
;
A
#
# COMPACT_ATOMS: atom_id res chain seq x y z
N MET A 1 -26.69 -21.62 -6.87
CA MET A 1 -26.16 -23.01 -6.75
C MET A 1 -25.32 -23.10 -5.49
N ILE A 2 -25.49 -24.13 -4.75
CA ILE A 2 -24.71 -24.41 -3.54
C ILE A 2 -24.08 -25.79 -3.71
N PHE A 3 -22.77 -25.86 -3.47
CA PHE A 3 -22.03 -27.13 -3.42
C PHE A 3 -21.29 -27.19 -2.08
N THR A 4 -21.45 -28.30 -1.36
CA THR A 4 -20.78 -28.50 -0.07
C THR A 4 -20.20 -29.89 -0.01
N ASP A 5 -18.94 -29.99 0.36
CA ASP A 5 -18.21 -31.21 0.68
C ASP A 5 -17.46 -30.99 2.00
N THR A 6 -16.71 -31.95 2.49
CA THR A 6 -16.13 -31.99 3.85
C THR A 6 -15.45 -30.69 4.28
N ASP A 7 -14.69 -30.05 3.39
CA ASP A 7 -14.01 -28.77 3.68
C ASP A 7 -14.07 -27.80 2.50
N LEU A 8 -14.97 -28.04 1.56
CA LEU A 8 -15.17 -27.17 0.40
C LEU A 8 -16.64 -26.75 0.34
N GLU A 9 -16.87 -25.45 0.31
CA GLU A 9 -18.19 -24.86 0.09
C GLU A 9 -18.12 -23.90 -1.09
N VAL A 10 -19.07 -24.00 -2.01
CA VAL A 10 -19.23 -23.07 -3.12
C VAL A 10 -20.68 -22.62 -3.15
N ILE A 11 -20.90 -21.33 -3.06
CA ILE A 11 -22.24 -20.72 -3.12
C ILE A 11 -22.24 -19.74 -4.30
N ILE A 12 -23.18 -19.95 -5.21
CA ILE A 12 -23.37 -19.04 -6.36
C ILE A 12 -24.83 -18.63 -6.38
N ASP A 13 -25.08 -17.35 -6.30
CA ASP A 13 -26.40 -16.76 -6.45
C ASP A 13 -26.37 -15.59 -7.45
N THR A 14 -27.43 -14.79 -7.51
CA THR A 14 -27.55 -13.70 -8.48
C THR A 14 -26.62 -12.51 -8.18
N GLU A 15 -26.14 -12.41 -6.95
CA GLU A 15 -25.34 -11.26 -6.50
C GLU A 15 -23.88 -11.63 -6.19
N ASN A 16 -23.65 -12.89 -5.77
CA ASN A 16 -22.36 -13.28 -5.22
C ASN A 16 -21.87 -14.64 -5.74
N ILE A 17 -20.54 -14.77 -5.75
CA ILE A 17 -19.85 -16.06 -5.80
C ILE A 17 -18.98 -16.15 -4.57
N ASP A 18 -19.20 -17.16 -3.74
CA ASP A 18 -18.41 -17.41 -2.55
C ASP A 18 -17.83 -18.82 -2.58
N ILE A 19 -16.52 -18.92 -2.42
CA ILE A 19 -15.80 -20.18 -2.32
C ILE A 19 -15.06 -20.20 -0.98
N LYS A 20 -15.23 -21.27 -0.25
CA LYS A 20 -14.55 -21.47 1.04
C LYS A 20 -13.87 -22.82 1.05
N LYS A 21 -12.58 -22.85 1.34
CA LYS A 21 -11.79 -24.08 1.46
C LYS A 21 -11.15 -24.12 2.83
N GLY A 22 -11.56 -25.08 3.65
CA GLY A 22 -11.16 -25.15 5.04
C GLY A 22 -11.63 -23.93 5.84
N GLU A 23 -10.88 -23.54 6.87
CA GLU A 23 -11.23 -22.42 7.75
C GLU A 23 -10.60 -21.09 7.33
N LYS A 24 -9.59 -21.11 6.47
CA LYS A 24 -8.73 -19.94 6.21
C LYS A 24 -8.83 -19.39 4.79
N ILE A 25 -9.19 -20.21 3.82
CA ILE A 25 -9.17 -19.79 2.40
C ILE A 25 -10.59 -19.45 1.96
N THR A 26 -10.76 -18.22 1.48
CA THR A 26 -12.03 -17.75 0.92
C THR A 26 -11.79 -16.98 -0.37
N VAL A 27 -12.72 -17.11 -1.32
CA VAL A 27 -12.81 -16.27 -2.51
C VAL A 27 -14.21 -15.69 -2.57
N HIS A 28 -14.32 -14.39 -2.66
CA HIS A 28 -15.60 -13.68 -2.74
C HIS A 28 -15.62 -12.79 -3.98
N VAL A 29 -16.68 -12.88 -4.75
CA VAL A 29 -16.93 -12.03 -5.92
C VAL A 29 -18.33 -11.45 -5.83
N ASP A 30 -18.44 -10.14 -5.96
CA ASP A 30 -19.71 -9.44 -6.09
C ASP A 30 -19.63 -8.36 -7.20
N ALA A 31 -20.62 -7.47 -7.26
CA ALA A 31 -20.68 -6.45 -8.29
C ALA A 31 -19.53 -5.40 -8.19
N GLU A 32 -18.87 -5.31 -7.05
CA GLU A 32 -17.89 -4.26 -6.78
C GLU A 32 -16.46 -4.76 -6.65
N LYS A 33 -16.28 -6.02 -6.25
CA LYS A 33 -14.94 -6.53 -5.89
C LYS A 33 -14.76 -8.03 -6.12
N LEU A 34 -13.50 -8.40 -6.26
CA LEU A 34 -12.98 -9.75 -6.10
C LEU A 34 -12.05 -9.74 -4.89
N GLU A 35 -12.31 -10.59 -3.90
CA GLU A 35 -11.49 -10.71 -2.70
C GLU A 35 -11.02 -12.13 -2.49
N VAL A 36 -9.72 -12.32 -2.32
CA VAL A 36 -9.11 -13.61 -2.00
C VAL A 36 -8.40 -13.50 -0.66
N THR A 37 -8.76 -14.40 0.27
CA THR A 37 -8.17 -14.38 1.61
C THR A 37 -7.58 -15.75 1.92
N ASN A 38 -6.39 -15.75 2.49
CA ASN A 38 -5.76 -16.93 3.07
C ASN A 38 -5.13 -16.54 4.42
N ASP A 39 -5.87 -16.83 5.49
CA ASP A 39 -5.48 -16.47 6.87
C ASP A 39 -5.24 -14.96 7.00
N LYS A 40 -3.99 -14.54 7.20
CA LYS A 40 -3.60 -13.14 7.40
C LYS A 40 -3.29 -12.38 6.11
N VAL A 41 -3.32 -13.07 4.97
CA VAL A 41 -3.02 -12.48 3.67
C VAL A 41 -4.30 -12.33 2.86
N LYS A 42 -4.54 -11.14 2.35
CA LYS A 42 -5.72 -10.84 1.53
C LYS A 42 -5.32 -10.05 0.29
N ALA A 43 -5.90 -10.42 -0.85
CA ALA A 43 -5.84 -9.65 -2.09
C ALA A 43 -7.24 -9.14 -2.40
N LEU A 44 -7.40 -7.83 -2.52
CA LEU A 44 -8.67 -7.16 -2.81
C LEU A 44 -8.55 -6.43 -4.14
N HIS A 45 -9.33 -6.84 -5.13
CA HIS A 45 -9.39 -6.24 -6.44
C HIS A 45 -10.70 -5.47 -6.59
N GLU A 46 -10.60 -4.17 -6.69
CA GLU A 46 -11.70 -3.24 -6.93
C GLU A 46 -11.55 -2.57 -8.29
N ALA A 47 -12.51 -1.73 -8.69
CA ALA A 47 -12.48 -1.10 -10.02
C ALA A 47 -11.26 -0.19 -10.23
N ASP A 48 -10.77 0.45 -9.19
CA ASP A 48 -9.72 1.46 -9.25
C ASP A 48 -8.47 1.13 -8.43
N ALA A 49 -8.43 -0.05 -7.79
CA ALA A 49 -7.30 -0.45 -6.95
C ALA A 49 -7.17 -1.96 -6.80
N LEU A 50 -5.93 -2.42 -6.71
CA LEU A 50 -5.56 -3.74 -6.21
C LEU A 50 -4.77 -3.57 -4.91
N THR A 51 -5.29 -4.12 -3.83
CA THR A 51 -4.68 -4.02 -2.50
C THR A 51 -4.30 -5.41 -2.00
N VAL A 52 -3.05 -5.58 -1.62
CA VAL A 52 -2.56 -6.79 -0.95
C VAL A 52 -2.18 -6.44 0.47
N THR A 53 -2.78 -7.14 1.44
CA THR A 53 -2.45 -6.98 2.85
C THR A 53 -1.92 -8.29 3.42
N ALA A 54 -0.88 -8.19 4.22
CA ALA A 54 -0.34 -9.30 5.00
C ALA A 54 -0.16 -8.78 6.43
N ASP A 55 -1.14 -9.07 7.28
CA ASP A 55 -1.23 -8.51 8.64
C ASP A 55 -1.20 -6.97 8.58
N SER A 56 -0.19 -6.31 9.14
CA SER A 56 -0.04 -4.86 9.12
C SER A 56 0.65 -4.29 7.88
N THR A 57 1.08 -5.14 6.94
CA THR A 57 1.74 -4.73 5.70
C THR A 57 0.71 -4.53 4.59
N THR A 58 0.80 -3.42 3.87
CA THR A 58 -0.07 -3.11 2.73
C THR A 58 0.76 -2.72 1.52
N ILE A 59 0.45 -3.34 0.38
CA ILE A 59 0.92 -2.91 -0.95
C ILE A 59 -0.33 -2.67 -1.79
N LYS A 60 -0.46 -1.47 -2.33
CA LYS A 60 -1.64 -1.09 -3.11
C LYS A 60 -1.21 -0.40 -4.39
N ALA A 61 -1.78 -0.82 -5.50
CA ALA A 61 -1.73 -0.10 -6.76
C ALA A 61 -3.11 0.48 -7.03
N SER A 62 -3.21 1.78 -7.23
CA SER A 62 -4.45 2.46 -7.52
C SER A 62 -4.30 3.41 -8.71
N THR A 63 -5.39 4.01 -9.15
CA THR A 63 -5.35 5.04 -10.20
C THR A 63 -4.60 6.30 -9.76
N GLY A 64 -4.44 6.51 -8.45
CA GLY A 64 -3.72 7.65 -7.88
C GLY A 64 -2.24 7.39 -7.57
N GLY A 65 -1.78 6.13 -7.57
CA GLY A 65 -0.40 5.81 -7.29
C GLY A 65 -0.21 4.50 -6.53
N VAL A 66 0.99 4.32 -5.98
CA VAL A 66 1.39 3.12 -5.25
C VAL A 66 1.54 3.44 -3.76
N THR A 67 1.00 2.57 -2.92
CA THR A 67 1.17 2.62 -1.47
C THR A 67 2.01 1.41 -1.02
N VAL A 68 3.03 1.66 -0.22
CA VAL A 68 3.81 0.62 0.47
C VAL A 68 3.94 1.04 1.92
N THR A 69 3.23 0.35 2.81
CA THR A 69 3.21 0.69 4.23
C THR A 69 3.28 -0.56 5.10
N ARG A 70 3.78 -0.39 6.31
CA ARG A 70 3.70 -1.39 7.37
C ARG A 70 3.55 -0.69 8.72
N GLY A 71 2.43 -0.93 9.41
CA GLY A 71 2.11 -0.21 10.64
C GLY A 71 2.06 1.30 10.41
N GLY A 72 2.79 2.07 11.21
CA GLY A 72 2.89 3.52 11.08
C GLY A 72 3.97 4.02 10.12
N SER A 73 4.64 3.12 9.39
CA SER A 73 5.75 3.43 8.47
C SER A 73 5.34 3.23 7.02
N GLY A 74 5.88 4.03 6.12
CA GLY A 74 5.56 3.93 4.69
C GLY A 74 6.68 4.48 3.81
N LEU A 75 6.71 4.02 2.56
CA LEU A 75 7.73 4.41 1.60
C LEU A 75 7.68 5.92 1.31
N LYS A 76 6.50 6.45 1.01
CA LYS A 76 6.33 7.88 0.73
C LYS A 76 6.79 8.74 1.90
N LYS A 77 6.35 8.40 3.12
CA LYS A 77 6.75 9.12 4.33
C LYS A 77 8.26 9.06 4.55
N THR A 78 8.87 7.90 4.38
CA THR A 78 10.32 7.74 4.56
C THR A 78 11.11 8.63 3.58
N LEU A 79 10.71 8.64 2.31
CA LEU A 79 11.34 9.47 1.30
C LEU A 79 11.12 10.97 1.57
N ASP A 80 9.92 11.34 1.98
CA ASP A 80 9.57 12.71 2.33
C ASP A 80 10.39 13.22 3.51
N ASP A 81 10.48 12.45 4.58
CA ASP A 81 11.29 12.76 5.77
C ASP A 81 12.78 12.87 5.43
N MET A 82 13.29 11.96 4.60
CA MET A 82 14.68 11.97 4.15
C MET A 82 15.00 13.22 3.33
N LEU A 83 14.14 13.60 2.40
CA LEU A 83 14.32 14.79 1.57
C LEU A 83 14.23 16.07 2.42
N THR A 84 13.33 16.11 3.40
CA THR A 84 13.24 17.21 4.36
C THR A 84 14.53 17.34 5.17
N ALA A 85 15.07 16.23 5.66
CA ALA A 85 16.32 16.22 6.41
C ALA A 85 17.52 16.70 5.57
N ILE A 86 17.58 16.28 4.29
CA ILE A 86 18.65 16.71 3.38
C ILE A 86 18.57 18.22 3.12
N GLN A 87 17.37 18.79 2.95
CA GLN A 87 17.20 20.22 2.73
C GLN A 87 17.65 21.06 3.92
N ALA A 88 17.57 20.51 5.12
CA ALA A 88 17.97 21.16 6.36
C ALA A 88 19.40 20.78 6.80
N LEU A 89 20.12 19.97 6.03
CA LEU A 89 21.44 19.46 6.41
C LEU A 89 22.44 20.60 6.58
N THR A 90 23.15 20.60 7.70
CA THR A 90 24.28 21.47 7.94
C THR A 90 25.44 20.68 8.53
N VAL A 91 26.65 21.18 8.38
CA VAL A 91 27.86 20.60 9.00
C VAL A 91 28.55 21.64 9.89
N THR A 92 29.23 21.16 10.94
CA THR A 92 30.03 22.01 11.80
C THR A 92 31.37 22.32 11.12
N THR A 93 31.74 23.59 11.09
CA THR A 93 33.03 24.03 10.56
C THR A 93 33.80 24.79 11.66
N PRO A 94 35.11 25.07 11.48
CA PRO A 94 35.87 25.90 12.43
C PRO A 94 35.29 27.30 12.64
N HIS A 95 34.46 27.77 11.71
CA HIS A 95 33.83 29.09 11.76
C HIS A 95 32.35 29.04 12.15
N GLY A 96 31.85 27.89 12.61
CA GLY A 96 30.45 27.64 12.96
C GLY A 96 29.75 26.69 12.00
N PRO A 97 28.43 26.53 12.13
CA PRO A 97 27.65 25.65 11.21
C PRO A 97 27.67 26.20 9.79
N SER A 98 27.65 25.29 8.81
CA SER A 98 27.51 25.65 7.41
C SER A 98 26.09 26.17 7.09
N SER A 99 25.92 26.73 5.90
CA SER A 99 24.59 26.92 5.33
C SER A 99 23.96 25.54 4.96
N THR A 100 22.66 25.55 4.67
CA THR A 100 21.99 24.42 4.06
C THR A 100 22.56 24.14 2.66
N PRO A 101 22.29 22.94 2.06
CA PRO A 101 22.81 22.63 0.73
C PRO A 101 22.41 23.69 -0.31
N ILE A 102 23.35 24.07 -1.15
CA ILE A 102 23.12 25.08 -2.22
C ILE A 102 22.12 24.58 -3.26
N ASN A 103 21.92 23.27 -3.36
CA ASN A 103 20.95 22.62 -4.25
C ASN A 103 19.68 22.17 -3.53
N SER A 104 19.35 22.75 -2.39
CA SER A 104 18.14 22.40 -1.62
C SER A 104 16.86 22.53 -2.44
N ALA A 105 16.79 23.46 -3.39
CA ALA A 105 15.68 23.61 -4.31
C ALA A 105 15.47 22.38 -5.20
N LYS A 106 16.55 21.67 -5.56
CA LYS A 106 16.45 20.41 -6.32
C LYS A 106 15.81 19.31 -5.47
N PHE A 107 16.18 19.20 -4.20
CA PHE A 107 15.56 18.23 -3.28
C PHE A 107 14.09 18.56 -3.03
N ALA A 108 13.73 19.83 -2.91
CA ALA A 108 12.34 20.25 -2.80
C ALA A 108 11.53 19.89 -4.04
N SER A 109 12.11 20.01 -5.23
CA SER A 109 11.47 19.62 -6.50
C SER A 109 11.23 18.10 -6.56
N ILE A 110 12.19 17.29 -6.13
CA ILE A 110 12.05 15.84 -6.04
C ILE A 110 10.95 15.47 -5.04
N GLN A 111 10.91 16.14 -3.90
CA GLN A 111 9.89 15.93 -2.86
C GLN A 111 8.49 16.25 -3.41
N ALA A 112 8.35 17.33 -4.15
CA ALA A 112 7.08 17.72 -4.76
C ALA A 112 6.57 16.73 -5.82
N ASP A 113 7.47 15.92 -6.40
CA ASP A 113 7.11 14.90 -7.38
C ASP A 113 6.58 13.60 -6.74
N LEU A 114 6.91 13.33 -5.48
CA LEU A 114 6.50 12.08 -4.81
C LEU A 114 4.98 11.82 -4.88
N PRO A 115 4.09 12.80 -4.62
CA PRO A 115 2.65 12.57 -4.69
C PRO A 115 2.13 12.20 -6.06
N ASN A 116 2.91 12.39 -7.14
CA ASN A 116 2.50 12.03 -8.49
C ASN A 116 2.46 10.52 -8.71
N TYR A 117 3.16 9.74 -7.89
CA TYR A 117 3.18 8.28 -8.06
C TYR A 117 3.14 7.50 -6.73
N LEU A 118 3.34 8.14 -5.58
CA LEU A 118 3.26 7.51 -4.26
C LEU A 118 2.12 8.08 -3.44
N GLU A 119 1.39 7.17 -2.78
CA GLU A 119 0.34 7.47 -1.81
C GLU A 119 0.74 6.95 -0.41
N GLY A 120 0.06 7.41 0.61
CA GLY A 120 0.22 6.87 1.96
C GLY A 120 0.89 7.72 2.97
#